data_766532fe645793053f7e40e171774b46
#
_entry.id   766532fe645793053f7e40e171774b46
#
_cell.length_a   1.000
_cell.length_b   1.000
_cell.length_c   1.000
_cell.angle_alpha   90.00
_cell.angle_beta   90.00
_cell.angle_gamma   90.00
#
_symmetry.space_group_name_H-M   'P 1'
#
loop_
_entity.id
_entity.type
_entity.pdbx_description
1 polymer ?
#
loop_
_entity_poly.entity_id
_entity_poly.type
_entity_poly.pdbx_seq_one_letter_code
_entity_poly.pdbx_strand_id
1 'polypeptide(L)'
;MRKKQLHIVSFDVPFPANYGGVIDVFYKIKSLHQEGVGVILHCFHYGRKKSEELESLCEKVYYYQRKMNWLGVFSRTPFIVCSRKNKELNQNLLKDDFPIIFEGIHTTASISRINKKRTFIRSHNIEWEYYKNLFSSEKNLFKKFFFWSEHIKLKRYETKIYKDQNAFAISEKDQQRLIIMGANVVLVNPFHRNESIQISKKTDDYVLYHGNFNIRDNRDAAMYFIELFKNLTIKLKIAGLNPSEKMKLSAFGCHNITIIDSPQDQKMIQLIRDARLNLFYSTHSSGVKLKLINALFNAQRCLVSHEFLVNSDLSLMCIAVNEANWKRKIEEEFNQNFNMEMIRNREVILNNYSCSFNINKVLRFMFQ
;
A
#
# COMPACT_ATOMS: atom_id res chain seq x y z
N MET A 1 8.13 -17.75 29.91
CA MET A 1 6.84 -17.38 29.28
C MET A 1 6.69 -18.15 27.98
N ARG A 2 5.50 -18.69 27.65
CA ARG A 2 5.27 -19.29 26.32
C ARG A 2 5.43 -18.20 25.25
N LYS A 3 6.18 -18.51 24.18
CA LYS A 3 6.37 -17.62 23.02
C LYS A 3 4.99 -17.27 22.45
N LYS A 4 4.66 -15.98 22.29
CA LYS A 4 3.43 -15.58 21.62
C LYS A 4 3.43 -16.08 20.18
N GLN A 5 2.32 -16.65 19.71
CA GLN A 5 2.17 -17.15 18.35
C GLN A 5 0.86 -16.64 17.76
N LEU A 6 0.82 -16.45 16.43
CA LEU A 6 -0.37 -16.08 15.70
C LEU A 6 -0.34 -16.60 14.25
N HIS A 7 -1.53 -16.71 13.65
CA HIS A 7 -1.68 -16.98 12.23
C HIS A 7 -1.83 -15.69 11.43
N ILE A 8 -1.22 -15.64 10.25
CA ILE A 8 -1.51 -14.63 9.22
C ILE A 8 -2.01 -15.36 7.97
N VAL A 9 -3.19 -14.97 7.48
CA VAL A 9 -3.74 -15.49 6.22
C VAL A 9 -3.58 -14.41 5.16
N SER A 10 -2.60 -14.56 4.28
CA SER A 10 -2.26 -13.61 3.24
C SER A 10 -2.98 -13.92 1.91
N PHE A 11 -3.45 -12.87 1.26
CA PHE A 11 -4.15 -12.96 -0.04
C PHE A 11 -3.22 -13.30 -1.22
N ASP A 12 -1.91 -13.12 -1.06
CA ASP A 12 -0.85 -13.49 -1.99
C ASP A 12 0.43 -13.84 -1.21
N VAL A 13 1.46 -14.36 -1.87
CA VAL A 13 2.79 -14.54 -1.27
C VAL A 13 3.42 -13.16 -1.05
N PRO A 14 3.72 -12.74 0.19
CA PRO A 14 4.11 -11.35 0.46
C PRO A 14 5.57 -11.00 0.08
N PHE A 15 6.33 -11.93 -0.49
CA PHE A 15 7.67 -11.66 -0.99
C PHE A 15 7.79 -12.04 -2.48
N PRO A 16 8.52 -11.24 -3.31
CA PRO A 16 9.13 -9.94 -3.01
C PRO A 16 8.08 -8.85 -2.73
N ALA A 17 8.38 -7.95 -1.77
CA ALA A 17 7.48 -6.90 -1.30
C ALA A 17 7.46 -5.71 -2.29
N ASN A 18 6.77 -5.85 -3.42
CA ASN A 18 6.85 -4.96 -4.58
C ASN A 18 5.55 -4.23 -4.95
N TYR A 19 4.45 -4.43 -4.20
CA TYR A 19 3.23 -3.62 -4.32
C TYR A 19 2.54 -3.47 -2.95
N GLY A 20 1.69 -2.46 -2.80
CA GLY A 20 1.19 -1.96 -1.52
C GLY A 20 0.73 -3.01 -0.50
N GLY A 21 -0.17 -3.91 -0.91
CA GLY A 21 -0.71 -4.92 0.01
C GLY A 21 0.36 -5.91 0.50
N VAL A 22 1.22 -6.42 -0.38
CA VAL A 22 2.28 -7.37 0.03
C VAL A 22 3.40 -6.68 0.80
N ILE A 23 3.65 -5.38 0.59
CA ILE A 23 4.58 -4.59 1.39
C ILE A 23 4.10 -4.56 2.85
N ASP A 24 2.83 -4.21 3.09
CA ASP A 24 2.25 -4.17 4.44
C ASP A 24 2.35 -5.52 5.15
N VAL A 25 2.01 -6.62 4.46
CA VAL A 25 2.08 -7.97 5.03
C VAL A 25 3.52 -8.38 5.36
N PHE A 26 4.46 -8.18 4.41
CA PHE A 26 5.85 -8.58 4.59
C PHE A 26 6.52 -7.86 5.77
N TYR A 27 6.42 -6.54 5.81
CA TYR A 27 7.05 -5.76 6.89
C TYR A 27 6.35 -5.95 8.24
N LYS A 28 5.05 -6.29 8.26
CA LYS A 28 4.35 -6.74 9.47
C LYS A 28 4.93 -8.06 10.00
N ILE A 29 5.15 -9.06 9.13
CA ILE A 29 5.78 -10.33 9.50
C ILE A 29 7.18 -10.07 10.05
N LYS A 30 7.99 -9.24 9.38
CA LYS A 30 9.32 -8.86 9.84
C LYS A 30 9.28 -8.21 11.22
N SER A 31 8.35 -7.29 11.45
CA SER A 31 8.19 -6.63 12.75
C SER A 31 7.74 -7.61 13.84
N LEU A 32 6.83 -8.54 13.55
CA LEU A 32 6.44 -9.58 14.50
C LEU A 32 7.61 -10.50 14.87
N HIS A 33 8.43 -10.86 13.89
CA HIS A 33 9.64 -11.66 14.10
C HIS A 33 10.63 -10.91 15.01
N GLN A 34 10.85 -9.62 14.80
CA GLN A 34 11.70 -8.76 15.64
C GLN A 34 11.20 -8.67 17.08
N GLU A 35 9.88 -8.68 17.31
CA GLU A 35 9.25 -8.71 18.63
C GLU A 35 9.23 -10.12 19.25
N GLY A 36 9.86 -11.11 18.63
CA GLY A 36 9.91 -12.49 19.12
C GLY A 36 8.58 -13.25 19.04
N VAL A 37 7.64 -12.78 18.22
CA VAL A 37 6.34 -13.44 18.01
C VAL A 37 6.46 -14.48 16.89
N GLY A 38 6.04 -15.71 17.16
CA GLY A 38 6.02 -16.78 16.17
C GLY A 38 4.86 -16.62 15.19
N VAL A 39 5.16 -16.53 13.90
CA VAL A 39 4.17 -16.39 12.83
C VAL A 39 3.97 -17.71 12.11
N ILE A 40 2.72 -18.19 12.04
CA ILE A 40 2.30 -19.27 11.15
C ILE A 40 1.62 -18.62 9.95
N LEU A 41 2.32 -18.60 8.81
CA LEU A 41 1.90 -17.90 7.62
C LEU A 41 1.14 -18.82 6.66
N HIS A 42 0.00 -18.37 6.18
CA HIS A 42 -0.83 -19.04 5.18
C HIS A 42 -0.94 -18.15 3.94
N CYS A 43 -0.29 -18.52 2.84
CA CYS A 43 -0.27 -17.76 1.60
C CYS A 43 -1.16 -18.37 0.53
N PHE A 44 -2.03 -17.60 -0.08
CA PHE A 44 -2.60 -17.94 -1.36
C PHE A 44 -1.65 -17.52 -2.49
N HIS A 45 -1.47 -18.36 -3.50
CA HIS A 45 -0.60 -18.05 -4.64
C HIS A 45 -1.29 -18.29 -5.99
N TYR A 46 -0.93 -17.47 -6.99
CA TYR A 46 -1.42 -17.58 -8.37
C TYR A 46 -0.48 -16.89 -9.37
N GLY A 47 0.81 -17.09 -9.21
CA GLY A 47 1.86 -16.51 -10.05
C GLY A 47 3.17 -16.24 -9.30
N ARG A 48 3.10 -16.10 -7.98
CA ARG A 48 4.28 -15.90 -7.13
C ARG A 48 4.78 -17.25 -6.62
N LYS A 49 6.10 -17.39 -6.53
CA LYS A 49 6.77 -18.61 -6.05
C LYS A 49 6.83 -18.64 -4.52
N LYS A 50 7.13 -19.81 -3.97
CA LYS A 50 7.55 -19.97 -2.57
C LYS A 50 8.80 -19.13 -2.30
N SER A 51 9.01 -18.74 -1.05
CA SER A 51 10.09 -17.81 -0.66
C SER A 51 10.81 -18.29 0.59
N GLU A 52 12.09 -18.56 0.47
CA GLU A 52 12.99 -18.89 1.59
C GLU A 52 13.06 -17.76 2.61
N GLU A 53 12.97 -16.50 2.16
CA GLU A 53 12.92 -15.32 3.04
C GLU A 53 11.72 -15.38 4.00
N LEU A 54 10.55 -15.82 3.54
CA LEU A 54 9.38 -15.99 4.41
C LEU A 54 9.53 -17.19 5.34
N GLU A 55 10.16 -18.26 4.87
CA GLU A 55 10.40 -19.46 5.67
C GLU A 55 11.41 -19.18 6.80
N SER A 56 12.37 -18.25 6.61
CA SER A 56 13.30 -17.83 7.66
C SER A 56 12.67 -16.90 8.72
N LEU A 57 11.64 -16.15 8.35
CA LEU A 57 10.96 -15.19 9.24
C LEU A 57 9.79 -15.81 10.01
N CYS A 58 9.26 -16.94 9.55
CA CYS A 58 8.05 -17.57 10.10
C CYS A 58 8.36 -18.92 10.75
N GLU A 59 7.59 -19.31 11.77
CA GLU A 59 7.66 -20.67 12.36
C GLU A 59 7.25 -21.73 11.33
N LYS A 60 6.28 -21.39 10.47
CA LYS A 60 5.78 -22.26 9.40
C LYS A 60 5.11 -21.44 8.31
N VAL A 61 5.30 -21.88 7.05
CA VAL A 61 4.65 -21.28 5.88
C VAL A 61 3.87 -22.35 5.13
N TYR A 62 2.57 -22.08 4.91
CA TYR A 62 1.69 -22.90 4.08
C TYR A 62 1.35 -22.15 2.81
N TYR A 63 1.36 -22.85 1.68
CA TYR A 63 1.04 -22.28 0.37
C TYR A 63 -0.18 -22.96 -0.22
N TYR A 64 -1.22 -22.19 -0.54
CA TYR A 64 -2.48 -22.67 -1.09
C TYR A 64 -2.71 -22.09 -2.48
N GLN A 65 -3.08 -22.97 -3.43
CA GLN A 65 -3.43 -22.51 -4.78
C GLN A 65 -4.73 -21.70 -4.74
N ARG A 66 -4.70 -20.48 -5.29
CA ARG A 66 -5.91 -19.71 -5.54
C ARG A 66 -6.71 -20.33 -6.69
N LYS A 67 -8.00 -20.57 -6.48
CA LYS A 67 -8.89 -21.19 -7.47
C LYS A 67 -9.49 -20.13 -8.39
N MET A 68 -8.99 -20.01 -9.61
CA MET A 68 -9.48 -19.07 -10.60
C MET A 68 -10.66 -19.62 -11.40
N ASN A 69 -11.61 -20.31 -10.73
CA ASN A 69 -12.79 -20.82 -11.41
C ASN A 69 -13.79 -19.66 -11.68
N TRP A 70 -13.98 -19.32 -12.94
CA TRP A 70 -14.85 -18.25 -13.37
C TRP A 70 -16.33 -18.48 -13.00
N LEU A 71 -16.79 -19.71 -12.77
CA LEU A 71 -18.13 -20.01 -12.24
C LEU A 71 -18.37 -19.36 -10.86
N GLY A 72 -17.31 -19.03 -10.13
CA GLY A 72 -17.38 -18.25 -8.88
C GLY A 72 -17.98 -16.86 -9.05
N VAL A 73 -18.00 -16.32 -10.28
CA VAL A 73 -18.63 -15.02 -10.58
C VAL A 73 -20.14 -15.08 -10.35
N PHE A 74 -20.79 -16.23 -10.54
CA PHE A 74 -22.22 -16.43 -10.30
C PHE A 74 -22.56 -16.73 -8.82
N SER A 75 -21.53 -16.86 -7.96
CA SER A 75 -21.74 -17.05 -6.52
C SER A 75 -22.31 -15.79 -5.86
N ARG A 76 -23.13 -15.96 -4.80
CA ARG A 76 -23.53 -14.86 -3.90
C ARG A 76 -22.37 -14.32 -3.07
N THR A 77 -21.32 -15.11 -2.86
CA THR A 77 -20.07 -14.66 -2.21
C THR A 77 -19.19 -13.96 -3.25
N PRO A 78 -18.55 -12.84 -2.94
CA PRO A 78 -17.67 -12.13 -3.87
C PRO A 78 -16.58 -13.05 -4.44
N PHE A 79 -16.23 -12.87 -5.71
CA PHE A 79 -15.25 -13.71 -6.42
C PHE A 79 -13.88 -13.70 -5.73
N ILE A 80 -13.44 -12.53 -5.25
CA ILE A 80 -12.15 -12.42 -4.53
C ILE A 80 -12.10 -13.28 -3.26
N VAL A 81 -13.23 -13.53 -2.61
CA VAL A 81 -13.37 -14.40 -1.43
C VAL A 81 -13.55 -15.86 -1.86
N CYS A 82 -14.44 -16.13 -2.83
CA CYS A 82 -14.71 -17.48 -3.32
C CYS A 82 -13.46 -18.19 -3.84
N SER A 83 -12.63 -17.43 -4.56
CA SER A 83 -11.39 -17.95 -5.17
C SER A 83 -10.35 -18.42 -4.14
N ARG A 84 -10.54 -18.08 -2.86
CA ARG A 84 -9.65 -18.44 -1.74
C ARG A 84 -10.29 -19.41 -0.72
N LYS A 85 -11.39 -20.07 -1.08
CA LYS A 85 -11.94 -21.16 -0.26
C LYS A 85 -11.00 -22.38 -0.31
N ASN A 86 -10.51 -22.81 0.86
CA ASN A 86 -9.59 -23.94 0.97
C ASN A 86 -9.90 -24.76 2.23
N LYS A 87 -10.03 -26.12 2.07
CA LYS A 87 -10.35 -27.02 3.18
C LYS A 87 -9.15 -27.21 4.11
N GLU A 88 -7.95 -27.33 3.56
CA GLU A 88 -6.71 -27.52 4.32
C GLU A 88 -6.40 -26.29 5.18
N LEU A 89 -6.60 -25.06 4.65
CA LEU A 89 -6.50 -23.84 5.45
C LEU A 89 -7.42 -23.91 6.67
N ASN A 90 -8.69 -24.30 6.47
CA ASN A 90 -9.64 -24.42 7.58
C ASN A 90 -9.15 -25.41 8.65
N GLN A 91 -8.65 -26.58 8.23
CA GLN A 91 -8.11 -27.58 9.13
C GLN A 91 -6.89 -27.06 9.89
N ASN A 92 -5.99 -26.35 9.21
CA ASN A 92 -4.80 -25.79 9.84
C ASN A 92 -5.12 -24.70 10.86
N LEU A 93 -6.09 -23.81 10.58
CA LEU A 93 -6.52 -22.77 11.51
C LEU A 93 -7.30 -23.27 12.74
N LEU A 94 -7.80 -24.52 12.70
CA LEU A 94 -8.55 -25.16 13.80
C LEU A 94 -7.67 -26.09 14.65
N LYS A 95 -6.37 -26.23 14.36
CA LYS A 95 -5.45 -27.10 15.13
C LYS A 95 -5.09 -26.54 16.50
N ASP A 96 -5.23 -25.26 16.68
CA ASP A 96 -4.86 -24.52 17.89
C ASP A 96 -5.81 -23.33 18.12
N ASP A 97 -5.58 -22.57 19.19
CA ASP A 97 -6.37 -21.40 19.55
C ASP A 97 -5.60 -20.07 19.38
N PHE A 98 -4.54 -20.05 18.59
CA PHE A 98 -3.78 -18.82 18.36
C PHE A 98 -4.62 -17.76 17.63
N PRO A 99 -4.40 -16.47 17.92
CA PRO A 99 -5.03 -15.37 17.18
C PRO A 99 -4.74 -15.44 15.68
N ILE A 100 -5.67 -14.94 14.85
CA ILE A 100 -5.58 -15.00 13.39
C ILE A 100 -5.78 -13.64 12.79
N ILE A 101 -4.84 -13.15 12.00
CA ILE A 101 -4.99 -11.97 11.16
C ILE A 101 -5.36 -12.40 9.74
N PHE A 102 -6.52 -11.99 9.27
CA PHE A 102 -6.94 -12.12 7.88
C PHE A 102 -6.53 -10.87 7.10
N GLU A 103 -5.64 -11.01 6.14
CA GLU A 103 -5.16 -9.90 5.30
C GLU A 103 -6.17 -9.60 4.19
N GLY A 104 -6.92 -8.53 4.39
CA GLY A 104 -8.02 -8.13 3.52
C GLY A 104 -9.24 -9.04 3.60
N ILE A 105 -10.36 -8.54 3.11
CA ILE A 105 -11.61 -9.28 3.00
C ILE A 105 -11.46 -10.53 2.11
N HIS A 106 -10.47 -10.55 1.23
CA HIS A 106 -10.13 -11.62 0.31
C HIS A 106 -9.94 -12.96 1.01
N THR A 107 -9.40 -12.97 2.24
CA THR A 107 -8.96 -14.17 2.96
C THR A 107 -9.99 -14.69 3.94
N THR A 108 -11.13 -14.01 4.09
CA THR A 108 -12.14 -14.27 5.13
C THR A 108 -13.11 -15.42 4.83
N ALA A 109 -12.88 -16.22 3.80
CA ALA A 109 -13.77 -17.32 3.42
C ALA A 109 -14.04 -18.33 4.56
N SER A 110 -13.12 -18.46 5.51
CA SER A 110 -13.17 -19.39 6.65
C SER A 110 -13.60 -18.73 7.96
N ILE A 111 -13.71 -17.42 8.02
CA ILE A 111 -13.85 -16.66 9.27
C ILE A 111 -15.08 -17.05 10.11
N SER A 112 -16.19 -17.37 9.46
CA SER A 112 -17.45 -17.75 10.14
C SER A 112 -17.37 -19.09 10.90
N ARG A 113 -16.33 -19.88 10.69
CA ARG A 113 -16.09 -21.16 11.36
C ARG A 113 -15.19 -21.05 12.57
N ILE A 114 -14.68 -19.86 12.85
CA ILE A 114 -13.67 -19.59 13.87
C ILE A 114 -14.27 -18.66 14.91
N ASN A 115 -13.85 -18.80 16.17
CA ASN A 115 -14.30 -17.92 17.24
C ASN A 115 -13.88 -16.47 16.94
N LYS A 116 -14.84 -15.54 16.93
CA LYS A 116 -14.63 -14.12 16.65
C LYS A 116 -13.58 -13.47 17.56
N LYS A 117 -13.46 -13.91 18.82
CA LYS A 117 -12.47 -13.36 19.77
C LYS A 117 -11.03 -13.55 19.33
N ARG A 118 -10.74 -14.58 18.53
CA ARG A 118 -9.39 -14.85 18.02
C ARG A 118 -9.18 -14.36 16.58
N THR A 119 -10.17 -13.72 15.95
CA THR A 119 -10.10 -13.31 14.55
C THR A 119 -10.00 -11.80 14.43
N PHE A 120 -9.07 -11.34 13.60
CA PHE A 120 -8.79 -9.93 13.29
C PHE A 120 -8.71 -9.76 11.77
N ILE A 121 -9.29 -8.70 11.23
CA ILE A 121 -9.22 -8.42 9.80
C ILE A 121 -8.37 -7.16 9.59
N ARG A 122 -7.27 -7.29 8.85
CA ARG A 122 -6.49 -6.15 8.34
C ARG A 122 -7.17 -5.63 7.07
N SER A 123 -7.84 -4.49 7.14
CA SER A 123 -8.44 -3.85 5.97
C SER A 123 -7.37 -3.10 5.18
N HIS A 124 -7.14 -3.51 3.94
CA HIS A 124 -6.24 -2.79 3.02
C HIS A 124 -6.99 -1.75 2.20
N ASN A 125 -8.27 -1.97 1.96
CA ASN A 125 -9.22 -1.07 1.28
C ASN A 125 -10.63 -1.40 1.76
N ILE A 126 -11.54 -0.49 1.56
CA ILE A 126 -12.97 -0.81 1.52
C ILE A 126 -13.27 -1.31 0.11
N GLU A 127 -13.30 -2.65 -0.06
CA GLU A 127 -13.30 -3.28 -1.38
C GLU A 127 -14.54 -2.95 -2.21
N TRP A 128 -15.71 -2.80 -1.59
CA TRP A 128 -16.89 -2.41 -2.35
C TRP A 128 -16.77 -0.99 -2.94
N GLU A 129 -16.11 -0.05 -2.26
CA GLU A 129 -15.84 1.29 -2.79
C GLU A 129 -14.81 1.21 -3.93
N TYR A 130 -13.78 0.41 -3.77
CA TYR A 130 -12.77 0.18 -4.81
C TYR A 130 -13.40 -0.39 -6.09
N TYR A 131 -14.23 -1.43 -5.99
CA TYR A 131 -14.93 -2.02 -7.13
C TYR A 131 -15.96 -1.07 -7.76
N LYS A 132 -16.60 -0.20 -6.96
CA LYS A 132 -17.44 0.88 -7.46
C LYS A 132 -16.64 1.85 -8.35
N ASN A 133 -15.44 2.23 -7.93
CA ASN A 133 -14.58 3.11 -8.72
C ASN A 133 -14.11 2.42 -10.02
N LEU A 134 -13.76 1.14 -9.96
CA LEU A 134 -13.46 0.35 -11.16
C LEU A 134 -14.64 0.31 -12.13
N PHE A 135 -15.86 0.07 -11.63
CA PHE A 135 -17.07 0.11 -12.43
C PHE A 135 -17.27 1.47 -13.14
N SER A 136 -17.04 2.56 -12.41
CA SER A 136 -17.22 3.92 -12.97
C SER A 136 -16.22 4.27 -14.05
N SER A 137 -14.97 3.78 -13.96
CA SER A 137 -13.87 4.09 -14.88
C SER A 137 -13.71 3.09 -16.04
N GLU A 138 -14.37 1.91 -15.97
CA GLU A 138 -14.21 0.85 -16.98
C GLU A 138 -15.05 1.14 -18.24
N LYS A 139 -14.41 0.98 -19.40
CA LYS A 139 -15.04 1.18 -20.71
C LYS A 139 -15.54 -0.13 -21.35
N ASN A 140 -14.93 -1.27 -21.03
CA ASN A 140 -15.32 -2.57 -21.54
C ASN A 140 -16.63 -3.04 -20.83
N LEU A 141 -17.68 -3.25 -21.55
CA LEU A 141 -19.02 -3.57 -21.02
C LEU A 141 -19.04 -4.86 -20.18
N PHE A 142 -18.31 -5.91 -20.58
CA PHE A 142 -18.26 -7.18 -19.83
C PHE A 142 -17.51 -6.99 -18.48
N LYS A 143 -16.39 -6.31 -18.49
CA LYS A 143 -15.67 -5.97 -17.25
C LYS A 143 -16.48 -5.03 -16.36
N LYS A 144 -17.16 -4.06 -16.97
CA LYS A 144 -18.04 -3.12 -16.26
C LYS A 144 -19.17 -3.84 -15.55
N PHE A 145 -19.83 -4.79 -16.21
CA PHE A 145 -20.87 -5.63 -15.59
C PHE A 145 -20.29 -6.49 -14.45
N PHE A 146 -19.11 -7.08 -14.63
CA PHE A 146 -18.43 -7.82 -13.57
C PHE A 146 -18.18 -6.93 -12.35
N PHE A 147 -17.59 -5.74 -12.52
CA PHE A 147 -17.30 -4.82 -11.42
C PHE A 147 -18.57 -4.34 -10.72
N TRP A 148 -19.64 -4.07 -11.46
CA TRP A 148 -20.93 -3.74 -10.90
C TRP A 148 -21.49 -4.87 -10.02
N SER A 149 -21.49 -6.08 -10.51
CA SER A 149 -21.99 -7.25 -9.76
C SER A 149 -21.15 -7.51 -8.50
N GLU A 150 -19.81 -7.47 -8.62
CA GLU A 150 -18.90 -7.65 -7.49
C GLU A 150 -19.03 -6.53 -6.45
N HIS A 151 -19.18 -5.28 -6.86
CA HIS A 151 -19.43 -4.15 -5.96
C HIS A 151 -20.66 -4.40 -5.05
N ILE A 152 -21.78 -4.85 -5.62
CA ILE A 152 -22.99 -5.13 -4.85
C ILE A 152 -22.76 -6.30 -3.88
N LYS A 153 -22.13 -7.39 -4.34
CA LYS A 153 -21.81 -8.54 -3.50
C LYS A 153 -20.85 -8.17 -2.38
N LEU A 154 -19.81 -7.41 -2.67
CA LEU A 154 -18.84 -6.94 -1.71
C LEU A 154 -19.49 -6.07 -0.64
N LYS A 155 -20.34 -5.11 -1.01
CA LYS A 155 -21.04 -4.25 -0.05
C LYS A 155 -21.80 -5.07 0.99
N ARG A 156 -22.60 -6.06 0.53
CA ARG A 156 -23.35 -6.95 1.43
C ARG A 156 -22.45 -7.82 2.28
N TYR A 157 -21.37 -8.35 1.68
CA TYR A 157 -20.44 -9.25 2.34
C TYR A 157 -19.62 -8.52 3.41
N GLU A 158 -19.02 -7.37 3.09
CA GLU A 158 -18.22 -6.57 4.03
C GLU A 158 -19.05 -6.11 5.22
N THR A 159 -20.26 -5.55 4.99
CA THR A 159 -21.16 -5.13 6.08
C THR A 159 -21.48 -6.29 7.02
N LYS A 160 -21.68 -7.50 6.48
CA LYS A 160 -21.95 -8.69 7.30
C LYS A 160 -20.73 -9.15 8.08
N ILE A 161 -19.56 -9.18 7.44
CA ILE A 161 -18.33 -9.73 8.04
C ILE A 161 -17.76 -8.81 9.10
N TYR A 162 -17.78 -7.49 8.87
CA TYR A 162 -17.24 -6.52 9.82
C TYR A 162 -18.11 -6.30 11.06
N LYS A 163 -19.39 -6.66 11.02
CA LYS A 163 -20.29 -6.54 12.18
C LYS A 163 -19.74 -7.32 13.40
N ASP A 164 -19.50 -6.62 14.51
CA ASP A 164 -18.93 -7.15 15.76
C ASP A 164 -17.58 -7.86 15.57
N GLN A 165 -16.79 -7.46 14.55
CA GLN A 165 -15.50 -8.05 14.22
C GLN A 165 -14.36 -7.13 14.64
N ASN A 166 -13.28 -7.70 15.21
CA ASN A 166 -12.05 -6.95 15.44
C ASN A 166 -11.34 -6.67 14.11
N ALA A 167 -10.94 -5.42 13.90
CA ALA A 167 -10.32 -5.00 12.65
C ALA A 167 -9.17 -3.99 12.86
N PHE A 168 -8.22 -4.01 11.92
CA PHE A 168 -7.18 -3.01 11.79
C PHE A 168 -7.42 -2.20 10.53
N ALA A 169 -7.70 -0.91 10.68
CA ALA A 169 -7.81 0.02 9.56
C ALA A 169 -6.43 0.54 9.16
N ILE A 170 -6.26 0.85 7.87
CA ILE A 170 -4.99 1.37 7.33
C ILE A 170 -4.97 2.90 7.22
N SER A 171 -6.13 3.53 7.31
CA SER A 171 -6.33 4.99 7.29
C SER A 171 -7.49 5.39 8.18
N GLU A 172 -7.54 6.66 8.60
CA GLU A 172 -8.66 7.21 9.38
C GLU A 172 -9.99 7.09 8.64
N LYS A 173 -9.98 7.34 7.33
CA LYS A 173 -11.16 7.19 6.48
C LYS A 173 -11.69 5.76 6.51
N ASP A 174 -10.81 4.77 6.37
CA ASP A 174 -11.21 3.35 6.43
C ASP A 174 -11.67 2.98 7.84
N GLN A 175 -11.02 3.51 8.88
CA GLN A 175 -11.44 3.31 10.26
C GLN A 175 -12.88 3.76 10.48
N GLN A 176 -13.24 4.97 10.06
CA GLN A 176 -14.60 5.48 10.17
C GLN A 176 -15.60 4.60 9.41
N ARG A 177 -15.26 4.14 8.20
CA ARG A 177 -16.10 3.23 7.40
C ARG A 177 -16.34 1.90 8.11
N LEU A 178 -15.31 1.31 8.70
CA LEU A 178 -15.39 0.04 9.42
C LEU A 178 -16.22 0.18 10.71
N ILE A 179 -16.09 1.30 11.43
CA ILE A 179 -16.91 1.62 12.61
C ILE A 179 -18.40 1.70 12.21
N ILE A 180 -18.72 2.37 11.11
CA ILE A 180 -20.11 2.44 10.59
C ILE A 180 -20.64 1.04 10.24
N MET A 181 -19.78 0.11 9.80
CA MET A 181 -20.16 -1.30 9.57
C MET A 181 -20.28 -2.12 10.87
N GLY A 182 -20.01 -1.52 12.04
CA GLY A 182 -20.13 -2.15 13.35
C GLY A 182 -18.89 -2.92 13.81
N ALA A 183 -17.72 -2.66 13.24
CA ALA A 183 -16.47 -3.29 13.66
C ALA A 183 -15.86 -2.61 14.89
N ASN A 184 -15.13 -3.39 15.72
CA ASN A 184 -14.22 -2.88 16.73
C ASN A 184 -12.85 -2.62 16.10
N VAL A 185 -12.47 -1.34 15.89
CA VAL A 185 -11.41 -0.96 14.98
C VAL A 185 -10.27 -0.22 15.66
N VAL A 186 -9.05 -0.65 15.39
CA VAL A 186 -7.82 0.07 15.72
C VAL A 186 -7.16 0.59 14.44
N LEU A 187 -6.77 1.87 14.43
CA LEU A 187 -5.97 2.45 13.36
C LEU A 187 -4.52 2.00 13.53
N VAL A 188 -4.04 1.29 12.51
CA VAL A 188 -2.66 0.81 12.38
C VAL A 188 -2.15 1.27 11.01
N ASN A 189 -1.23 2.21 10.99
CA ASN A 189 -0.63 2.71 9.76
C ASN A 189 0.08 1.58 9.00
N PRO A 190 0.29 1.72 7.67
CA PRO A 190 0.89 0.65 6.87
C PRO A 190 2.32 0.34 7.32
N PHE A 191 2.65 -0.95 7.32
CA PHE A 191 4.02 -1.40 7.53
C PHE A 191 4.84 -1.19 6.26
N HIS A 192 6.11 -0.81 6.42
CA HIS A 192 7.01 -0.45 5.32
C HIS A 192 8.48 -0.64 5.71
N ARG A 193 9.40 -0.45 4.76
CA ARG A 193 10.83 -0.72 4.92
C ARG A 193 11.60 0.27 5.81
N ASN A 194 11.05 1.48 6.04
CA ASN A 194 11.80 2.55 6.69
C ASN A 194 11.63 2.45 8.22
N GLU A 195 12.73 2.41 8.95
CA GLU A 195 12.75 2.36 10.42
C GLU A 195 13.05 3.75 11.02
N SER A 196 13.83 4.57 10.30
CA SER A 196 14.20 5.92 10.71
C SER A 196 14.36 6.83 9.49
N ILE A 197 14.36 8.14 9.74
CA ILE A 197 14.59 9.15 8.70
C ILE A 197 16.03 9.06 8.21
N GLN A 198 16.19 9.00 6.87
CA GLN A 198 17.48 8.85 6.17
C GLN A 198 17.67 9.97 5.13
N ILE A 199 17.48 11.23 5.54
CA ILE A 199 17.52 12.37 4.64
C ILE A 199 18.97 12.86 4.46
N SER A 200 19.38 13.03 3.20
CA SER A 200 20.67 13.65 2.86
C SER A 200 20.62 15.17 3.06
N LYS A 201 21.64 15.76 3.67
CA LYS A 201 21.80 17.23 3.74
C LYS A 201 22.17 17.84 2.38
N LYS A 202 22.81 17.06 1.50
CA LYS A 202 23.16 17.47 0.14
C LYS A 202 22.27 16.72 -0.83
N THR A 203 21.77 17.42 -1.82
CA THR A 203 20.99 16.86 -2.93
C THR A 203 21.66 17.22 -4.25
N ASP A 204 21.35 16.44 -5.26
CA ASP A 204 21.66 16.77 -6.64
C ASP A 204 20.63 17.77 -7.19
N ASP A 205 20.98 18.44 -8.27
CA ASP A 205 20.13 19.44 -8.93
C ASP A 205 19.14 18.78 -9.91
N TYR A 206 18.21 17.97 -9.35
CA TYR A 206 17.11 17.41 -10.14
C TYR A 206 15.83 17.23 -9.31
N VAL A 207 14.73 17.17 -10.02
CA VAL A 207 13.40 16.82 -9.52
C VAL A 207 13.12 15.37 -9.89
N LEU A 208 12.53 14.59 -8.98
CA LEU A 208 12.17 13.18 -9.22
C LEU A 208 10.65 13.00 -9.26
N TYR A 209 10.17 12.32 -10.30
CA TYR A 209 8.88 11.65 -10.30
C TYR A 209 9.10 10.14 -10.43
N HIS A 210 8.40 9.32 -9.59
CA HIS A 210 8.58 7.87 -9.65
C HIS A 210 7.28 7.09 -9.49
N GLY A 211 7.23 5.87 -10.07
CA GLY A 211 6.07 5.02 -9.95
C GLY A 211 6.13 3.72 -10.74
N ASN A 212 5.10 2.89 -10.58
CA ASN A 212 4.88 1.73 -11.44
C ASN A 212 4.04 2.16 -12.65
N PHE A 213 4.63 2.22 -13.83
CA PHE A 213 3.99 2.71 -15.05
C PHE A 213 3.08 1.68 -15.74
N ASN A 214 2.92 0.48 -15.18
CA ASN A 214 1.80 -0.40 -15.53
C ASN A 214 0.46 0.18 -15.06
N ILE A 215 0.48 1.06 -14.05
CA ILE A 215 -0.69 1.76 -13.53
C ILE A 215 -0.93 3.02 -14.36
N ARG A 216 -2.16 3.17 -14.85
CA ARG A 216 -2.55 4.28 -15.74
C ARG A 216 -2.29 5.65 -15.10
N ASP A 217 -2.73 5.84 -13.85
CA ASP A 217 -2.59 7.13 -13.15
C ASP A 217 -1.12 7.57 -13.05
N ASN A 218 -0.19 6.62 -12.83
CA ASN A 218 1.23 6.93 -12.79
C ASN A 218 1.79 7.31 -14.18
N ARG A 219 1.28 6.69 -15.25
CA ARG A 219 1.66 7.07 -16.62
C ARG A 219 1.14 8.46 -16.98
N ASP A 220 -0.13 8.73 -16.67
CA ASP A 220 -0.77 10.01 -16.97
C ASP A 220 -0.05 11.15 -16.22
N ALA A 221 0.29 10.95 -14.95
CA ALA A 221 1.10 11.88 -14.16
C ALA A 221 2.53 12.07 -14.72
N ALA A 222 3.19 11.00 -15.16
CA ALA A 222 4.51 11.09 -15.77
C ALA A 222 4.46 11.92 -17.08
N MET A 223 3.45 11.68 -17.93
CA MET A 223 3.22 12.45 -19.15
C MET A 223 2.98 13.93 -18.86
N TYR A 224 2.16 14.22 -17.84
CA TYR A 224 1.92 15.59 -17.38
C TYR A 224 3.23 16.31 -17.01
N PHE A 225 4.10 15.64 -16.22
CA PHE A 225 5.39 16.25 -15.84
C PHE A 225 6.37 16.33 -17.02
N ILE A 226 6.39 15.39 -17.95
CA ILE A 226 7.20 15.51 -19.17
C ILE A 226 6.82 16.81 -19.91
N GLU A 227 5.53 17.04 -20.16
CA GLU A 227 5.08 18.23 -20.88
C GLU A 227 5.39 19.52 -20.09
N LEU A 228 5.21 19.52 -18.78
CA LEU A 228 5.51 20.67 -17.92
C LEU A 228 7.01 21.05 -17.98
N PHE A 229 7.89 20.04 -17.91
CA PHE A 229 9.35 20.25 -17.84
C PHE A 229 10.00 20.59 -19.17
N LYS A 230 9.32 20.40 -20.31
CA LYS A 230 9.79 20.92 -21.62
C LYS A 230 10.02 22.43 -21.60
N ASN A 231 9.28 23.14 -20.77
CA ASN A 231 9.34 24.59 -20.62
C ASN A 231 10.07 25.06 -19.37
N LEU A 232 10.90 24.18 -18.77
CA LEU A 232 11.73 24.47 -17.59
C LEU A 232 13.19 24.16 -17.88
N THR A 233 14.10 24.87 -17.21
CA THR A 233 15.54 24.56 -17.24
C THR A 233 15.95 23.54 -16.19
N ILE A 234 15.06 23.25 -15.25
CA ILE A 234 15.27 22.32 -14.15
C ILE A 234 15.29 20.87 -14.67
N LYS A 235 16.24 20.05 -14.19
CA LYS A 235 16.34 18.64 -14.57
C LYS A 235 15.24 17.81 -13.95
N LEU A 236 14.56 16.97 -14.76
CA LEU A 236 13.58 15.98 -14.33
C LEU A 236 14.13 14.58 -14.53
N LYS A 237 14.08 13.75 -13.48
CA LYS A 237 14.25 12.29 -13.59
C LYS A 237 12.89 11.61 -13.38
N ILE A 238 12.52 10.73 -14.31
CA ILE A 238 11.32 9.88 -14.19
C ILE A 238 11.80 8.45 -14.02
N ALA A 239 11.55 7.84 -12.86
CA ALA A 239 12.07 6.53 -12.53
C ALA A 239 10.97 5.54 -12.17
N GLY A 240 11.05 4.30 -12.66
CA GLY A 240 10.09 3.28 -12.25
C GLY A 240 9.93 2.11 -13.19
N LEU A 241 9.01 1.23 -12.84
CA LEU A 241 8.80 -0.04 -13.54
C LEU A 241 8.04 0.17 -14.85
N ASN A 242 8.59 -0.34 -15.95
CA ASN A 242 7.99 -0.40 -17.27
C ASN A 242 7.52 0.97 -17.83
N PRO A 243 8.40 1.98 -18.00
CA PRO A 243 8.03 3.20 -18.71
C PRO A 243 7.62 2.87 -20.15
N SER A 244 6.49 3.46 -20.59
CA SER A 244 5.96 3.18 -21.92
C SER A 244 6.81 3.83 -23.00
N GLU A 245 6.79 3.28 -24.23
CA GLU A 245 7.46 3.87 -25.38
C GLU A 245 6.97 5.30 -25.66
N LYS A 246 5.68 5.59 -25.42
CA LYS A 246 5.14 6.94 -25.51
C LYS A 246 5.85 7.92 -24.56
N MET A 247 6.15 7.51 -23.32
CA MET A 247 6.90 8.34 -22.37
C MET A 247 8.33 8.60 -22.85
N LYS A 248 9.01 7.55 -23.34
CA LYS A 248 10.38 7.64 -23.87
C LYS A 248 10.44 8.58 -25.08
N LEU A 249 9.53 8.44 -26.01
CA LEU A 249 9.41 9.30 -27.20
C LEU A 249 9.09 10.75 -26.83
N SER A 250 8.20 10.98 -25.85
CA SER A 250 7.84 12.35 -25.43
C SER A 250 8.99 13.07 -24.70
N ALA A 251 9.90 12.32 -24.07
CA ALA A 251 11.12 12.86 -23.44
C ALA A 251 12.30 12.97 -24.42
N PHE A 252 12.20 12.32 -25.57
CA PHE A 252 13.28 12.33 -26.57
C PHE A 252 13.56 13.75 -27.06
N GLY A 253 14.83 14.11 -27.14
CA GLY A 253 15.28 15.46 -27.51
C GLY A 253 15.21 16.52 -26.40
N CYS A 254 14.67 16.18 -25.20
CA CYS A 254 14.67 17.09 -24.07
C CYS A 254 15.93 16.89 -23.22
N HIS A 255 16.88 17.82 -23.25
CA HIS A 255 18.17 17.71 -22.57
C HIS A 255 18.06 17.67 -21.04
N ASN A 256 16.96 18.18 -20.49
CA ASN A 256 16.70 18.23 -19.05
C ASN A 256 15.80 17.08 -18.54
N ILE A 257 15.34 16.14 -19.36
CA ILE A 257 14.45 15.05 -18.95
C ILE A 257 15.16 13.70 -19.15
N THR A 258 15.24 12.89 -18.09
CA THR A 258 15.83 11.55 -18.12
C THR A 258 14.82 10.52 -17.63
N ILE A 259 14.62 9.43 -18.40
CA ILE A 259 13.81 8.29 -17.99
C ILE A 259 14.73 7.17 -17.53
N ILE A 260 14.48 6.64 -16.32
CA ILE A 260 15.23 5.55 -15.68
C ILE A 260 14.30 4.35 -15.58
N ASP A 261 14.54 3.36 -16.44
CA ASP A 261 13.70 2.16 -16.53
C ASP A 261 14.07 1.14 -15.44
N SER A 262 13.07 0.75 -14.68
CA SER A 262 13.11 -0.36 -13.72
C SER A 262 14.36 -0.40 -12.82
N PRO A 263 14.72 0.71 -12.15
CA PRO A 263 15.88 0.73 -11.28
C PRO A 263 15.72 -0.25 -10.11
N GLN A 264 16.82 -0.85 -9.71
CA GLN A 264 16.85 -1.70 -8.51
C GLN A 264 16.46 -0.89 -7.26
N ASP A 265 15.96 -1.55 -6.24
CA ASP A 265 15.44 -0.94 -5.01
C ASP A 265 16.42 0.05 -4.35
N GLN A 266 17.68 -0.33 -4.22
CA GLN A 266 18.73 0.54 -3.65
C GLN A 266 18.93 1.80 -4.48
N LYS A 267 18.93 1.67 -5.82
CA LYS A 267 19.06 2.80 -6.74
C LYS A 267 17.83 3.71 -6.66
N MET A 268 16.63 3.15 -6.52
CA MET A 268 15.41 3.95 -6.34
C MET A 268 15.47 4.77 -5.04
N ILE A 269 15.89 4.17 -3.92
CA ILE A 269 16.05 4.89 -2.65
C ILE A 269 17.08 6.02 -2.80
N GLN A 270 18.20 5.74 -3.46
CA GLN A 270 19.22 6.76 -3.74
C GLN A 270 18.63 7.91 -4.57
N LEU A 271 17.89 7.62 -5.64
CA LEU A 271 17.24 8.64 -6.46
C LEU A 271 16.26 9.50 -5.65
N ILE A 272 15.49 8.90 -4.74
CA ILE A 272 14.56 9.63 -3.86
C ILE A 272 15.34 10.53 -2.89
N ARG A 273 16.43 10.05 -2.32
CA ARG A 273 17.25 10.75 -1.32
C ARG A 273 18.03 11.91 -1.92
N ASP A 274 18.59 11.69 -3.11
CA ASP A 274 19.45 12.66 -3.79
C ASP A 274 18.65 13.72 -4.54
N ALA A 275 17.35 13.50 -4.80
CA ALA A 275 16.50 14.48 -5.46
C ALA A 275 16.27 15.71 -4.58
N ARG A 276 16.39 16.90 -5.16
CA ARG A 276 16.07 18.17 -4.49
C ARG A 276 14.58 18.28 -4.19
N LEU A 277 13.73 17.82 -5.11
CA LEU A 277 12.28 17.70 -4.93
C LEU A 277 11.79 16.33 -5.40
N ASN A 278 10.85 15.76 -4.66
CA ASN A 278 10.11 14.57 -5.07
C ASN A 278 8.66 14.95 -5.36
N LEU A 279 8.14 14.55 -6.53
CA LEU A 279 6.78 14.90 -6.99
C LEU A 279 5.81 13.75 -6.81
N PHE A 280 4.60 14.06 -6.33
CA PHE A 280 3.50 13.12 -6.16
C PHE A 280 2.23 13.73 -6.73
N TYR A 281 1.71 13.15 -7.79
CA TYR A 281 0.51 13.63 -8.47
C TYR A 281 -0.52 12.51 -8.59
N SER A 282 -1.76 12.84 -8.31
CA SER A 282 -2.93 12.02 -8.58
C SER A 282 -4.15 12.92 -8.67
N THR A 283 -5.08 12.58 -9.52
CA THR A 283 -6.40 13.21 -9.62
C THR A 283 -7.42 12.56 -8.67
N HIS A 284 -7.02 11.53 -7.93
CA HIS A 284 -7.91 10.75 -7.06
C HIS A 284 -7.31 10.56 -5.66
N SER A 285 -8.18 10.58 -4.65
CA SER A 285 -7.82 10.44 -3.23
C SER A 285 -7.81 8.99 -2.72
N SER A 286 -7.62 7.98 -3.57
CA SER A 286 -7.75 6.57 -3.18
C SER A 286 -6.41 5.91 -2.83
N GLY A 287 -6.48 4.93 -1.93
CA GLY A 287 -5.41 4.00 -1.60
C GLY A 287 -4.35 4.53 -0.63
N VAL A 288 -3.53 3.59 -0.15
CA VAL A 288 -2.44 3.86 0.80
C VAL A 288 -1.29 4.57 0.10
N LYS A 289 -0.80 5.60 0.73
CA LYS A 289 0.24 6.49 0.19
C LYS A 289 1.67 5.98 0.46
N LEU A 290 1.92 4.66 0.36
CA LEU A 290 3.22 4.05 0.67
C LEU A 290 4.41 4.70 -0.04
N LYS A 291 4.24 5.09 -1.31
CA LYS A 291 5.32 5.79 -2.03
C LYS A 291 5.63 7.17 -1.42
N LEU A 292 4.63 7.89 -0.94
CA LEU A 292 4.82 9.17 -0.24
C LEU A 292 5.45 8.93 1.14
N ILE A 293 4.96 7.96 1.91
CA ILE A 293 5.55 7.59 3.20
C ILE A 293 7.04 7.27 3.00
N ASN A 294 7.38 6.42 2.01
CA ASN A 294 8.78 6.10 1.70
C ASN A 294 9.61 7.35 1.39
N ALA A 295 9.06 8.29 0.62
CA ALA A 295 9.77 9.53 0.32
C ALA A 295 9.90 10.43 1.55
N LEU A 296 8.89 10.51 2.42
CA LEU A 296 8.97 11.32 3.63
C LEU A 296 10.07 10.86 4.60
N PHE A 297 10.40 9.56 4.60
CA PHE A 297 11.54 9.04 5.35
C PHE A 297 12.90 9.31 4.69
N ASN A 298 12.95 9.57 3.39
CA ASN A 298 14.21 9.61 2.62
C ASN A 298 14.48 10.95 1.93
N ALA A 299 13.44 11.69 1.52
CA ALA A 299 13.56 12.90 0.70
C ALA A 299 13.57 14.19 1.53
N GLN A 300 14.29 15.19 1.06
CA GLN A 300 14.27 16.51 1.68
C GLN A 300 12.88 17.17 1.56
N ARG A 301 12.33 17.21 0.36
CA ARG A 301 11.06 17.89 0.05
C ARG A 301 10.17 17.04 -0.83
N CYS A 302 8.87 17.07 -0.54
CA CYS A 302 7.83 16.42 -1.31
C CYS A 302 6.76 17.45 -1.72
N LEU A 303 6.60 17.64 -3.03
CA LEU A 303 5.49 18.40 -3.60
C LEU A 303 4.39 17.41 -3.98
N VAL A 304 3.19 17.65 -3.51
CA VAL A 304 2.10 16.67 -3.58
C VAL A 304 0.82 17.35 -4.05
N SER A 305 0.13 16.78 -5.05
CA SER A 305 -1.18 17.32 -5.45
C SER A 305 -2.16 17.29 -4.28
N HIS A 306 -2.99 18.32 -4.18
CA HIS A 306 -3.98 18.45 -3.11
C HIS A 306 -4.85 17.19 -3.01
N GLU A 307 -5.31 16.66 -4.14
CA GLU A 307 -6.16 15.47 -4.22
C GLU A 307 -5.48 14.22 -3.66
N PHE A 308 -4.15 14.14 -3.77
CA PHE A 308 -3.37 13.04 -3.22
C PHE A 308 -3.35 13.05 -1.69
N LEU A 309 -3.46 14.23 -1.05
CA LEU A 309 -3.36 14.44 0.39
C LEU A 309 -4.71 14.42 1.11
N VAL A 310 -5.83 14.44 0.40
CA VAL A 310 -7.17 14.49 1.00
C VAL A 310 -7.35 13.37 2.04
N ASN A 311 -7.77 13.77 3.24
CA ASN A 311 -7.98 12.90 4.39
C ASN A 311 -6.71 12.16 4.88
N SER A 312 -5.57 12.84 4.86
CA SER A 312 -4.30 12.30 5.35
C SER A 312 -3.55 13.33 6.20
N ASP A 313 -3.08 12.94 7.38
CA ASP A 313 -2.17 13.73 8.23
C ASP A 313 -0.79 13.96 7.59
N LEU A 314 -0.47 13.22 6.50
CA LEU A 314 0.73 13.44 5.69
C LEU A 314 0.80 14.85 5.08
N SER A 315 -0.33 15.56 4.99
CA SER A 315 -0.39 16.95 4.51
C SER A 315 0.49 17.91 5.31
N LEU A 316 0.66 17.65 6.61
CA LEU A 316 1.52 18.47 7.49
C LEU A 316 3.02 18.34 7.18
N MET A 317 3.42 17.32 6.43
CA MET A 317 4.81 17.00 6.10
C MET A 317 5.18 17.30 4.64
N CYS A 318 4.22 17.79 3.86
CA CYS A 318 4.33 17.97 2.41
C CYS A 318 3.99 19.40 2.01
N ILE A 319 4.40 19.77 0.81
CA ILE A 319 3.98 21.00 0.17
C ILE A 319 2.84 20.65 -0.77
N ALA A 320 1.62 21.04 -0.40
CA ALA A 320 0.43 20.80 -1.21
C ALA A 320 0.42 21.74 -2.44
N VAL A 321 0.11 21.18 -3.61
CA VAL A 321 0.10 21.90 -4.88
C VAL A 321 -1.24 21.73 -5.59
N ASN A 322 -1.88 22.84 -5.96
CA ASN A 322 -3.03 22.83 -6.84
C ASN A 322 -2.59 22.69 -8.30
N GLU A 323 -3.43 22.12 -9.15
CA GLU A 323 -3.09 21.77 -10.54
C GLU A 323 -2.50 22.96 -11.33
N ALA A 324 -3.06 24.14 -11.21
CA ALA A 324 -2.60 25.34 -11.93
C ALA A 324 -1.23 25.89 -11.45
N ASN A 325 -0.71 25.45 -10.31
CA ASN A 325 0.45 26.07 -9.64
C ASN A 325 1.74 25.24 -9.71
N TRP A 326 1.74 24.09 -10.39
CA TRP A 326 2.90 23.18 -10.39
C TRP A 326 4.19 23.85 -10.85
N LYS A 327 4.17 24.56 -11.99
CA LYS A 327 5.36 25.24 -12.52
C LYS A 327 5.97 26.17 -11.49
N ARG A 328 5.16 27.12 -11.00
CA ARG A 328 5.57 28.12 -10.02
C ARG A 328 6.11 27.47 -8.73
N LYS A 329 5.40 26.46 -8.20
CA LYS A 329 5.82 25.78 -6.96
C LYS A 329 7.10 24.97 -7.14
N ILE A 330 7.32 24.33 -8.27
CA ILE A 330 8.60 23.64 -8.56
C ILE A 330 9.74 24.66 -8.59
N GLU A 331 9.60 25.79 -9.28
CA GLU A 331 10.63 26.83 -9.37
C GLU A 331 10.91 27.48 -8.00
N GLU A 332 9.88 27.78 -7.20
CA GLU A 332 10.02 28.33 -5.86
C GLU A 332 10.77 27.35 -4.94
N GLU A 333 10.31 26.11 -4.83
CA GLU A 333 10.82 25.13 -3.87
C GLU A 333 12.18 24.54 -4.27
N PHE A 334 12.47 24.50 -5.58
CA PHE A 334 13.77 24.05 -6.08
C PHE A 334 14.91 24.96 -5.64
N ASN A 335 14.64 26.25 -5.50
CA ASN A 335 15.62 27.26 -5.08
C ASN A 335 15.71 27.45 -3.56
N GLN A 336 14.85 26.78 -2.78
CA GLN A 336 14.87 26.87 -1.31
C GLN A 336 16.04 26.09 -0.71
N ASN A 337 16.65 26.65 0.35
CA ASN A 337 17.67 25.97 1.12
C ASN A 337 17.11 24.83 1.99
N PHE A 338 17.99 23.92 2.39
CA PHE A 338 17.68 22.85 3.33
C PHE A 338 17.21 23.43 4.68
N ASN A 339 16.09 22.92 5.21
CA ASN A 339 15.52 23.34 6.48
C ASN A 339 15.43 22.17 7.47
N MET A 340 16.29 22.18 8.51
CA MET A 340 16.31 21.17 9.55
C MET A 340 15.06 21.16 10.45
N GLU A 341 14.43 22.31 10.67
CA GLU A 341 13.21 22.41 11.49
C GLU A 341 12.06 21.65 10.84
N MET A 342 11.88 21.79 9.52
CA MET A 342 10.89 21.03 8.76
C MET A 342 11.10 19.50 8.90
N ILE A 343 12.34 19.05 8.98
CA ILE A 343 12.67 17.63 9.17
C ILE A 343 12.32 17.17 10.60
N ARG A 344 12.65 17.96 11.63
CA ARG A 344 12.31 17.64 13.03
C ARG A 344 10.81 17.53 13.23
N ASN A 345 10.02 18.46 12.68
CA ASN A 345 8.56 18.41 12.75
C ASN A 345 8.00 17.17 12.05
N ARG A 346 8.60 16.78 10.90
CA ARG A 346 8.26 15.57 10.18
C ARG A 346 8.56 14.31 11.00
N GLU A 347 9.67 14.28 11.72
CA GLU A 347 10.09 13.13 12.54
C GLU A 347 9.05 12.79 13.61
N VAL A 348 8.51 13.79 14.29
CA VAL A 348 7.45 13.62 15.30
C VAL A 348 6.22 12.90 14.72
N ILE A 349 5.78 13.31 13.53
CA ILE A 349 4.60 12.71 12.87
C ILE A 349 4.93 11.31 12.34
N LEU A 350 6.10 11.14 11.70
CA LEU A 350 6.54 9.86 11.13
C LEU A 350 6.77 8.76 12.17
N ASN A 351 6.97 9.12 13.43
CA ASN A 351 7.04 8.14 14.52
C ASN A 351 5.75 7.30 14.61
N ASN A 352 4.58 7.90 14.35
CA ASN A 352 3.30 7.19 14.27
C ASN A 352 3.22 6.20 13.09
N TYR A 353 4.08 6.36 12.10
CA TYR A 353 4.20 5.48 10.94
C TYR A 353 5.30 4.42 11.11
N SER A 354 6.10 4.47 12.18
CA SER A 354 7.15 3.45 12.40
C SER A 354 6.54 2.06 12.56
N CYS A 355 7.25 1.04 12.05
CA CYS A 355 6.80 -0.35 12.18
C CYS A 355 6.73 -0.79 13.64
N SER A 356 7.68 -0.36 14.48
CA SER A 356 7.70 -0.66 15.92
C SER A 356 6.49 -0.08 16.65
N PHE A 357 6.11 1.17 16.37
CA PHE A 357 4.91 1.77 16.96
C PHE A 357 3.63 1.02 16.55
N ASN A 358 3.51 0.69 15.27
CA ASN A 358 2.33 0.02 14.74
C ASN A 358 2.21 -1.43 15.17
N ILE A 359 3.33 -2.18 15.28
CA ILE A 359 3.27 -3.56 15.74
C ILE A 359 2.89 -3.64 17.22
N ASN A 360 3.31 -2.68 18.04
CA ASN A 360 2.90 -2.59 19.45
C ASN A 360 1.38 -2.36 19.58
N LYS A 361 0.77 -1.55 18.71
CA LYS A 361 -0.71 -1.41 18.67
C LYS A 361 -1.39 -2.75 18.33
N VAL A 362 -0.88 -3.46 17.32
CA VAL A 362 -1.40 -4.76 16.92
C VAL A 362 -1.34 -5.75 18.08
N LEU A 363 -0.17 -5.89 18.71
CA LEU A 363 0.05 -6.84 19.80
C LEU A 363 -0.80 -6.52 21.04
N ARG A 364 -0.93 -5.25 21.41
CA ARG A 364 -1.81 -4.84 22.51
C ARG A 364 -3.25 -5.22 22.25
N PHE A 365 -3.77 -4.95 21.07
CA PHE A 365 -5.16 -5.23 20.72
C PHE A 365 -5.46 -6.73 20.58
N MET A 366 -4.48 -7.55 20.19
CA MET A 366 -4.68 -8.99 20.00
C MET A 366 -4.51 -9.82 21.27
N PHE A 367 -3.70 -9.38 22.21
CA PHE A 367 -3.29 -10.18 23.37
C PHE A 367 -3.72 -9.54 24.71
N GLN A 368 -4.63 -8.56 24.65
CA GLN A 368 -5.42 -8.13 25.82
C GLN A 368 -6.51 -9.13 26.08
#